data_9e35393388e11d75daabe854ee0713db
#
_entry.id   9e35393388e11d75daabe854ee0713db
#
_cell.length_a   1.000
_cell.length_b   1.000
_cell.length_c   1.000
_cell.angle_alpha   90.00
_cell.angle_beta   90.00
_cell.angle_gamma   90.00
#
_symmetry.space_group_name_H-M   'P 1'
#
loop_
_entity.id
_entity.type
_entity.pdbx_description
1 polymer ?
#
loop_
_entity_poly.entity_id
_entity_poly.type
_entity_poly.pdbx_seq_one_letter_code
_entity_poly.pdbx_strand_id
1 'polypeptide(L)'
;MAKYAIYVPLKAKLGKENEVKAFLKAGAEMAKKEPGTVSWYALDEGEGRFSVFDTFHDEAGRDAHLNGDIAKALMSKAEELFSDPIKIFKITILAEK
;
A
#
# COMPACT_ATOMS: atom_id res chain seq x y z
N MET A 1 -18.10 8.68 4.15
CA MET A 1 -16.83 8.92 4.85
C MET A 1 -16.10 7.61 5.09
N ALA A 2 -14.83 7.54 4.72
CA ALA A 2 -14.04 6.35 4.94
C ALA A 2 -13.62 6.27 6.42
N LYS A 3 -13.80 5.11 7.04
CA LYS A 3 -13.39 4.87 8.43
C LYS A 3 -12.22 3.92 8.54
N TYR A 4 -12.07 3.05 7.56
CA TYR A 4 -11.10 1.95 7.58
C TYR A 4 -9.93 2.27 6.68
N ALA A 5 -8.73 2.03 7.18
CA ALA A 5 -7.52 2.31 6.43
C ALA A 5 -6.47 1.24 6.66
N ILE A 6 -5.45 1.26 5.82
CA ILE A 6 -4.26 0.42 5.96
C ILE A 6 -3.05 1.33 5.81
N TYR A 7 -2.04 1.08 6.61
CA TYR A 7 -0.73 1.72 6.47
C TYR A 7 0.33 0.63 6.34
N VAL A 8 1.17 0.73 5.30
CA VAL A 8 2.22 -0.25 5.02
C VAL A 8 3.54 0.47 4.85
N PRO A 9 4.39 0.51 5.88
CA PRO A 9 5.74 1.07 5.72
C PRO A 9 6.63 0.08 4.96
N LEU A 10 7.50 0.62 4.10
CA LEU A 10 8.37 -0.17 3.23
C LEU A 10 9.77 0.41 3.27
N LYS A 11 10.78 -0.47 3.22
CA LYS A 11 12.17 -0.04 3.12
C LYS A 11 12.77 -0.71 1.89
N ALA A 12 13.16 0.10 0.90
CA ALA A 12 13.78 -0.43 -0.31
C ALA A 12 15.17 -1.00 -0.02
N LYS A 13 15.50 -2.11 -0.67
CA LYS A 13 16.88 -2.57 -0.68
C LYS A 13 17.76 -1.54 -1.37
N LEU A 14 19.01 -1.46 -0.95
CA LEU A 14 19.98 -0.55 -1.55
C LEU A 14 20.07 -0.81 -3.05
N GLY A 15 19.91 0.23 -3.85
CA GLY A 15 19.93 0.12 -5.30
C GLY A 15 18.61 -0.24 -5.93
N LYS A 16 17.56 -0.49 -5.13
CA LYS A 16 16.24 -0.87 -5.65
C LYS A 16 15.21 0.26 -5.56
N GLU A 17 15.62 1.45 -5.14
CA GLU A 17 14.71 2.56 -4.90
C GLU A 17 13.86 2.91 -6.14
N ASN A 18 14.48 2.95 -7.31
CA ASN A 18 13.75 3.28 -8.54
C ASN A 18 12.77 2.19 -8.94
N GLU A 19 13.12 0.92 -8.70
CA GLU A 19 12.20 -0.19 -8.96
C GLU A 19 11.01 -0.15 -8.02
N VAL A 20 11.22 0.23 -6.75
CA VAL A 20 10.14 0.39 -5.79
C VAL A 20 9.20 1.49 -6.24
N LYS A 21 9.75 2.64 -6.69
CA LYS A 21 8.92 3.74 -7.18
C LYS A 21 8.06 3.30 -8.36
N ALA A 22 8.64 2.60 -9.32
CA ALA A 22 7.90 2.11 -10.49
C ALA A 22 6.81 1.11 -10.08
N PHE A 23 7.13 0.20 -9.16
CA PHE A 23 6.19 -0.78 -8.65
C PHE A 23 5.00 -0.11 -7.96
N LEU A 24 5.25 0.88 -7.13
CA LEU A 24 4.19 1.59 -6.40
C LEU A 24 3.31 2.41 -7.34
N LYS A 25 3.90 3.04 -8.36
CA LYS A 25 3.11 3.77 -9.37
C LYS A 25 2.18 2.83 -10.14
N ALA A 26 2.66 1.63 -10.47
CA ALA A 26 1.83 0.63 -11.12
C ALA A 26 0.70 0.16 -10.20
N GLY A 27 0.97 0.09 -8.90
CA GLY A 27 -0.04 -0.26 -7.89
C GLY A 27 -1.22 0.71 -7.88
N ALA A 28 -0.95 1.99 -8.09
CA ALA A 28 -2.01 3.00 -8.14
C ALA A 28 -3.02 2.71 -9.26
N GLU A 29 -2.55 2.27 -10.43
CA GLU A 29 -3.43 1.92 -11.55
C GLU A 29 -4.29 0.71 -11.23
N MET A 30 -3.75 -0.25 -10.49
CA MET A 30 -4.51 -1.40 -10.04
C MET A 30 -5.58 -1.00 -9.01
N ALA A 31 -5.23 -0.09 -8.10
CA ALA A 31 -6.14 0.39 -7.05
C ALA A 31 -7.38 1.07 -7.63
N LYS A 32 -7.22 1.77 -8.77
CA LYS A 32 -8.34 2.44 -9.44
C LYS A 32 -9.45 1.47 -9.85
N LYS A 33 -9.13 0.20 -10.00
CA LYS A 33 -10.08 -0.82 -10.42
C LYS A 33 -10.79 -1.51 -9.24
N GLU A 34 -10.42 -1.15 -8.02
CA GLU A 34 -11.00 -1.76 -6.81
C GLU A 34 -12.18 -0.92 -6.32
N PRO A 35 -13.41 -1.45 -6.40
CA PRO A 35 -14.60 -0.64 -6.05
C PRO A 35 -14.69 -0.31 -4.56
N GLY A 36 -14.10 -1.13 -3.68
CA GLY A 36 -14.13 -0.89 -2.24
C GLY A 36 -13.06 0.04 -1.72
N THR A 37 -12.08 0.41 -2.57
CA THR A 37 -10.97 1.30 -2.18
C THR A 37 -11.36 2.74 -2.51
N VAL A 38 -11.40 3.59 -1.49
CA VAL A 38 -11.75 5.01 -1.66
C VAL A 38 -10.56 5.80 -2.16
N SER A 39 -9.40 5.61 -1.52
CA SER A 39 -8.17 6.29 -1.89
C SER A 39 -6.98 5.36 -1.68
N TRP A 40 -5.90 5.62 -2.42
CA TRP A 40 -4.69 4.83 -2.34
C TRP A 40 -3.52 5.75 -2.68
N TYR A 41 -2.58 5.87 -1.75
CA TYR A 41 -1.41 6.74 -1.92
C TYR A 41 -0.14 5.94 -1.75
N ALA A 42 0.80 6.12 -2.66
CA ALA A 42 2.17 5.69 -2.47
C ALA A 42 2.98 6.91 -2.06
N LEU A 43 3.73 6.79 -0.99
CA LEU A 43 4.45 7.90 -0.39
C LEU A 43 5.95 7.64 -0.41
N ASP A 44 6.71 8.66 -0.75
CA ASP A 44 8.17 8.65 -0.67
C ASP A 44 8.55 9.42 0.58
N GLU A 45 9.07 8.72 1.57
CA GLU A 45 9.42 9.31 2.87
C GLU A 45 10.89 9.74 2.95
N GLY A 46 11.63 9.56 1.86
CA GLY A 46 13.05 9.87 1.83
C GLY A 46 13.93 8.73 2.32
N GLU A 47 15.19 8.77 1.96
CA GLU A 47 16.21 7.83 2.44
C GLU A 47 15.87 6.36 2.18
N GLY A 48 15.26 6.07 1.04
CA GLY A 48 14.86 4.70 0.67
C GLY A 48 13.66 4.17 1.40
N ARG A 49 12.94 5.03 2.14
CA ARG A 49 11.72 4.66 2.83
C ARG A 49 10.51 5.09 2.04
N PHE A 50 9.56 4.20 1.95
CA PHE A 50 8.30 4.40 1.24
C PHE A 50 7.17 3.90 2.10
N SER A 51 5.95 4.25 1.72
CA SER A 51 4.78 3.68 2.38
C SER A 51 3.59 3.73 1.45
N VAL A 52 2.59 2.93 1.80
CA VAL A 52 1.27 2.98 1.17
C VAL A 52 0.26 3.31 2.27
N PHE A 53 -0.60 4.27 1.98
CA PHE A 53 -1.74 4.59 2.82
C PHE A 53 -2.99 4.54 1.96
N ASP A 54 -3.96 3.73 2.35
CA ASP A 54 -5.18 3.58 1.59
C ASP A 54 -6.40 3.51 2.51
N THR A 55 -7.54 3.91 1.97
CA THR A 55 -8.78 3.99 2.73
C THR A 55 -9.89 3.22 2.02
N PHE A 56 -10.88 2.78 2.79
CA PHE A 56 -11.92 1.87 2.32
C PHE A 56 -13.29 2.33 2.83
N HIS A 57 -14.34 2.04 2.04
CA HIS A 57 -15.71 2.36 2.41
C HIS A 57 -16.15 1.61 3.67
N ASP A 58 -15.71 0.34 3.79
CA ASP A 58 -16.09 -0.53 4.89
C ASP A 58 -15.02 -1.59 5.12
N GLU A 59 -15.21 -2.40 6.13
CA GLU A 59 -14.27 -3.46 6.48
C GLU A 59 -14.17 -4.51 5.37
N ALA A 60 -15.28 -4.81 4.72
CA ALA A 60 -15.30 -5.77 3.62
C ALA A 60 -14.43 -5.29 2.45
N GLY A 61 -14.45 -3.99 2.15
CA GLY A 61 -13.60 -3.41 1.13
C GLY A 61 -12.12 -3.52 1.47
N ARG A 62 -11.78 -3.29 2.75
CA ARG A 62 -10.40 -3.45 3.22
C ARG A 62 -9.94 -4.91 3.12
N ASP A 63 -10.78 -5.85 3.53
CA ASP A 63 -10.46 -7.27 3.45
C ASP A 63 -10.30 -7.72 1.99
N ALA A 64 -11.16 -7.24 1.10
CA ALA A 64 -11.05 -7.55 -0.33
C ALA A 64 -9.73 -7.04 -0.91
N HIS A 65 -9.29 -5.84 -0.50
CA HIS A 65 -8.00 -5.29 -0.94
C HIS A 65 -6.84 -6.17 -0.45
N LEU A 66 -6.87 -6.58 0.81
CA LEU A 66 -5.80 -7.41 1.38
C LEU A 66 -5.70 -8.78 0.73
N ASN A 67 -6.78 -9.27 0.13
CA ASN A 67 -6.81 -10.54 -0.59
C ASN A 67 -6.72 -10.35 -2.11
N GLY A 68 -6.50 -9.13 -2.57
CA GLY A 68 -6.53 -8.78 -3.98
C GLY A 68 -5.16 -8.81 -4.65
N ASP A 69 -5.14 -8.35 -5.91
CA ASP A 69 -3.97 -8.47 -6.76
C ASP A 69 -2.80 -7.59 -6.33
N ILE A 70 -3.08 -6.40 -5.77
CA ILE A 70 -2.01 -5.50 -5.30
C ILE A 70 -1.24 -6.15 -4.15
N ALA A 71 -1.97 -6.70 -3.17
CA ALA A 71 -1.34 -7.35 -2.03
C ALA A 71 -0.53 -8.57 -2.47
N LYS A 72 -1.05 -9.36 -3.40
CA LYS A 72 -0.34 -10.51 -3.95
C LYS A 72 0.93 -10.08 -4.67
N ALA A 73 0.86 -9.02 -5.48
CA ALA A 73 2.01 -8.49 -6.18
C ALA A 73 3.07 -7.98 -5.20
N LEU A 74 2.65 -7.28 -4.15
CA LEU A 74 3.56 -6.78 -3.12
C LEU A 74 4.31 -7.92 -2.44
N MET A 75 3.60 -8.96 -2.02
CA MET A 75 4.21 -10.09 -1.34
C MET A 75 5.13 -10.87 -2.28
N SER A 76 4.79 -10.98 -3.56
CA SER A 76 5.65 -11.69 -4.53
C SER A 76 6.95 -10.94 -4.82
N LYS A 77 6.97 -9.62 -4.64
CA LYS A 77 8.16 -8.78 -4.86
C LYS A 77 8.94 -8.48 -3.59
N ALA A 78 8.45 -8.91 -2.43
CA ALA A 78 9.00 -8.51 -1.14
C ALA A 78 10.48 -8.83 -0.99
N GLU A 79 10.90 -10.04 -1.32
CA GLU A 79 12.31 -10.44 -1.19
C GLU A 79 13.22 -9.68 -2.13
N GLU A 80 12.75 -9.38 -3.33
CA GLU A 80 13.56 -8.69 -4.34
C GLU A 80 13.74 -7.22 -4.00
N LEU A 81 12.69 -6.55 -3.52
CA LEU A 81 12.66 -5.09 -3.43
C LEU A 81 12.90 -4.53 -2.04
N PHE A 82 12.52 -5.25 -1.00
CA PHE A 82 12.49 -4.68 0.35
C PHE A 82 13.45 -5.37 1.31
N SER A 83 14.13 -4.56 2.14
CA SER A 83 15.10 -5.05 3.11
C SER A 83 14.46 -5.53 4.40
N ASP A 84 13.28 -4.99 4.74
CA ASP A 84 12.58 -5.32 5.97
C ASP A 84 11.34 -6.18 5.68
N PRO A 85 10.91 -7.02 6.63
CA PRO A 85 9.64 -7.73 6.48
C PRO A 85 8.49 -6.76 6.31
N ILE A 86 7.55 -7.07 5.44
CA ILE A 86 6.38 -6.23 5.22
C ILE A 86 5.43 -6.38 6.39
N LYS A 87 5.06 -5.25 6.99
CA LYS A 87 4.06 -5.18 8.06
C LYS A 87 2.88 -4.39 7.55
N ILE A 88 1.69 -4.91 7.80
CA ILE A 88 0.44 -4.27 7.37
C ILE A 88 -0.31 -3.86 8.62
N PHE A 89 -0.52 -2.55 8.78
CA PHE A 89 -1.24 -2.01 9.92
C PHE A 89 -2.66 -1.65 9.52
N LYS A 90 -3.64 -2.29 10.16
CA LYS A 90 -5.04 -1.93 10.01
C LYS A 90 -5.33 -0.81 10.98
N ILE A 91 -5.77 0.33 10.46
CA ILE A 91 -6.00 1.51 11.28
C ILE A 91 -7.39 2.06 11.03
N THR A 92 -7.84 2.87 11.97
CA THR A 92 -9.16 3.51 11.90
C THR A 92 -8.96 5.01 11.74
N ILE A 93 -9.71 5.60 10.82
CA ILE A 93 -9.70 7.05 10.61
C ILE A 93 -10.65 7.67 11.62
N LEU A 94 -10.12 8.55 12.47
CA LEU A 94 -10.91 9.24 13.47
C LEU A 94 -11.60 10.47 12.92
N ALA A 95 -10.97 11.14 11.97
CA ALA A 95 -11.48 12.36 11.36
C ALA A 95 -10.86 12.55 9.99
N GLU A 96 -11.60 13.17 9.09
CA GLU A 96 -11.09 13.55 7.76
C GLU A 96 -11.62 14.92 7.39
N LYS A 97 -10.91 15.61 6.51
CA LYS A 97 -11.33 16.90 6.00
C LYS A 97 -12.28 16.74 4.85
#